data_3fade47de280a373dae86fb163fa9586
#
_entry.id   3fade47de280a373dae86fb163fa9586
#
_cell.length_a   1.000
_cell.length_b   1.000
_cell.length_c   1.000
_cell.angle_alpha   90.00
_cell.angle_beta   90.00
_cell.angle_gamma   90.00
#
_symmetry.space_group_name_H-M   'P 1'
#
loop_
_entity.id
_entity.type
_entity.pdbx_description
1 polymer ?
#
loop_
_entity_poly.entity_id
_entity_poly.type
_entity_poly.pdbx_seq_one_letter_code
_entity_poly.pdbx_strand_id
1 'polypeptide(L)'
;MCLHGLQTFMKALFVHAHYDDYEFTAAGTFDLWRRRLGSGFCGRVLVCTDGAAGHHFRTRAETARVRLKEQRESARLGGYEFELLRLRNGRVPREGCLELDREFL
;
A
#
# COMPACT_ATOMS: atom_id res chain seq x y z
N MET A 1 -2.64 -2.82 13.01
CA MET A 1 -3.45 -1.60 13.19
C MET A 1 -2.64 -0.55 13.92
N CYS A 2 -2.69 0.67 13.44
CA CYS A 2 -1.98 1.77 14.09
C CYS A 2 -2.72 2.21 15.35
N LEU A 3 -1.97 2.36 16.43
CA LEU A 3 -2.50 3.01 17.62
C LEU A 3 -2.35 4.52 17.42
N HIS A 4 -3.47 5.22 17.48
CA HIS A 4 -3.45 6.68 17.42
C HIS A 4 -3.16 7.25 18.80
N GLY A 5 -2.28 8.24 18.86
CA GLY A 5 -2.00 9.00 20.06
C GLY A 5 -0.67 8.70 20.71
N LEU A 6 -0.66 8.66 22.02
CA LEU A 6 0.53 8.78 22.86
C LEU A 6 1.59 7.70 22.69
N GLN A 7 1.25 6.54 22.08
CA GLN A 7 2.17 5.42 22.02
C GLN A 7 2.79 5.20 20.65
N THR A 8 2.54 6.08 19.68
CA THR A 8 3.15 5.97 18.36
C THR A 8 4.45 6.75 18.33
N PHE A 9 5.57 6.03 18.20
CA PHE A 9 6.90 6.61 18.10
C PHE A 9 7.34 6.84 16.66
N MET A 10 6.85 6.04 15.74
CA MET A 10 7.21 6.16 14.33
C MET A 10 6.01 5.85 13.44
N LYS A 11 5.79 6.73 12.48
CA LYS A 11 4.87 6.51 11.37
C LYS A 11 5.66 6.47 10.08
N ALA A 12 5.44 5.45 9.28
CA ALA A 12 6.09 5.31 8.00
C ALA A 12 5.04 5.17 6.90
N LEU A 13 5.20 5.95 5.85
CA LEU A 13 4.36 5.88 4.66
C LEU A 13 5.19 5.43 3.48
N PHE A 14 4.75 4.37 2.82
CA PHE A 14 5.32 3.91 1.57
C PHE A 14 4.33 4.16 0.45
N VAL A 15 4.77 4.85 -0.58
CA VAL A 15 3.95 5.15 -1.75
C VAL A 15 4.42 4.28 -2.90
N HIS A 16 3.51 3.46 -3.41
CA HIS A 16 3.82 2.50 -4.47
C HIS A 16 2.94 2.74 -5.70
N ALA A 17 3.54 2.54 -6.86
CA ALA A 17 2.78 2.64 -8.12
C ALA A 17 1.78 1.49 -8.26
N HIS A 18 2.19 0.29 -7.90
CA HIS A 18 1.41 -0.93 -8.12
C HIS A 18 1.35 -1.77 -6.86
N TYR A 19 0.46 -2.76 -6.87
CA TYR A 19 0.49 -3.84 -5.90
C TYR A 19 1.83 -4.59 -6.00
N ASP A 20 2.18 -5.31 -4.95
CA ASP A 20 3.41 -6.11 -4.81
C ASP A 20 4.69 -5.31 -4.54
N ASP A 21 4.71 -4.02 -4.79
CA ASP A 21 5.92 -3.21 -4.56
C ASP A 21 6.36 -3.26 -3.11
N TYR A 22 5.43 -3.28 -2.17
CA TYR A 22 5.73 -3.37 -0.75
C TYR A 22 6.53 -4.64 -0.41
N GLU A 23 6.12 -5.78 -0.92
CA GLU A 23 6.72 -7.06 -0.62
C GLU A 23 8.18 -7.13 -1.05
N PHE A 24 8.51 -6.47 -2.16
CA PHE A 24 9.87 -6.47 -2.68
C PHE A 24 10.75 -5.38 -2.11
N THR A 25 10.18 -4.28 -1.64
CA THR A 25 10.97 -3.10 -1.29
C THR A 25 10.94 -2.73 0.19
N ALA A 26 9.82 -2.95 0.86
CA ALA A 26 9.59 -2.39 2.20
C ALA A 26 9.26 -3.41 3.28
N ALA A 27 8.90 -4.63 2.92
CA ALA A 27 8.42 -5.61 3.89
C ALA A 27 9.44 -5.91 4.98
N GLY A 28 10.70 -6.07 4.60
CA GLY A 28 11.77 -6.33 5.56
C GLY A 28 11.99 -5.17 6.52
N THR A 29 11.96 -3.95 6.01
CA THR A 29 12.12 -2.74 6.82
C THR A 29 10.96 -2.57 7.78
N PHE A 30 9.73 -2.74 7.32
CA PHE A 30 8.55 -2.66 8.17
C PHE A 30 8.57 -3.73 9.27
N ASP A 31 8.95 -4.93 8.92
CA ASP A 31 9.05 -6.02 9.89
C ASP A 31 10.09 -5.72 10.97
N LEU A 32 11.24 -5.19 10.57
CA LEU A 32 12.28 -4.79 11.51
C LEU A 32 11.79 -3.72 12.49
N TRP A 33 11.15 -2.69 11.96
CA TRP A 33 10.64 -1.60 12.81
C TRP A 33 9.52 -2.09 13.73
N ARG A 34 8.64 -2.93 13.22
CA ARG A 34 7.57 -3.51 14.03
C ARG A 34 8.11 -4.36 15.17
N ARG A 35 9.16 -5.13 14.92
CA ARG A 35 9.80 -5.94 15.96
C ARG A 35 10.47 -5.09 17.02
N ARG A 36 11.09 -3.99 16.61
CA ARG A 36 11.82 -3.11 17.55
C ARG A 36 10.91 -2.18 18.32
N LEU A 37 9.89 -1.67 17.69
CA LEU A 37 9.02 -0.64 18.26
C LEU A 37 7.67 -1.17 18.74
N GLY A 38 7.31 -2.37 18.34
CA GLY A 38 6.02 -2.95 18.72
C GLY A 38 4.86 -2.05 18.33
N SER A 39 3.98 -1.77 19.27
CA SER A 39 2.84 -0.89 19.06
C SER A 39 3.22 0.57 18.81
N GLY A 40 4.48 0.92 19.02
CA GLY A 40 4.98 2.25 18.69
C GLY A 40 5.21 2.48 17.19
N PHE A 41 5.13 1.44 16.37
CA PHE A 41 5.29 1.55 14.92
C PHE A 41 3.94 1.50 14.21
N CYS A 42 3.72 2.45 13.31
CA CYS A 42 2.56 2.48 12.43
C CYS A 42 3.03 2.55 10.98
N GLY A 43 2.81 1.48 10.23
CA GLY A 43 3.16 1.42 8.81
C GLY A 43 1.93 1.59 7.94
N ARG A 44 2.07 2.41 6.90
CA ARG A 44 1.05 2.60 5.88
C ARG A 44 1.63 2.42 4.49
N VAL A 45 0.84 1.82 3.63
CA VAL A 45 1.18 1.65 2.21
C VAL A 45 0.09 2.31 1.38
N LEU A 46 0.49 3.21 0.50
CA LEU A 46 -0.40 3.83 -0.47
C LEU A 46 -0.11 3.23 -1.84
N VAL A 47 -1.12 2.59 -2.42
CA VAL A 47 -1.03 2.02 -3.76
C VAL A 47 -1.74 2.94 -4.74
N CYS A 48 -1.01 3.44 -5.73
CA CYS A 48 -1.54 4.48 -6.61
C CYS A 48 -2.47 3.96 -7.70
N THR A 49 -2.21 2.77 -8.24
CA THR A 49 -3.00 2.24 -9.37
C THR A 49 -3.75 0.98 -9.02
N ASP A 50 -4.69 0.62 -9.86
CA ASP A 50 -5.50 -0.59 -9.68
C ASP A 50 -4.78 -1.88 -10.06
N GLY A 51 -3.56 -1.80 -10.63
CA GLY A 51 -2.79 -2.97 -11.04
C GLY A 51 -3.42 -3.81 -12.14
N ALA A 52 -4.47 -3.31 -12.79
CA ALA A 52 -5.30 -4.12 -13.67
C ALA A 52 -4.67 -4.47 -15.01
N ALA A 53 -3.58 -3.80 -15.40
CA ALA A 53 -2.91 -4.03 -16.67
C ALA A 53 -1.90 -5.20 -16.65
N GLY A 54 -1.69 -5.82 -15.51
CA GLY A 54 -0.60 -6.77 -15.31
C GLY A 54 -0.89 -8.23 -15.67
N HIS A 55 -2.00 -8.54 -16.33
CA HIS A 55 -2.36 -9.93 -16.59
C HIS A 55 -2.88 -10.16 -18.01
N HIS A 56 -2.47 -11.29 -18.60
CA HIS A 56 -2.82 -11.63 -19.99
C HIS A 56 -4.11 -12.45 -20.12
N PHE A 57 -4.49 -13.17 -19.09
CA PHE A 57 -5.61 -14.15 -19.15
C PHE A 57 -6.86 -13.72 -18.39
N ARG A 58 -6.77 -12.64 -17.63
CA ARG A 58 -7.88 -12.14 -16.84
C ARG A 58 -8.35 -10.80 -17.36
N THR A 59 -9.62 -10.51 -17.17
CA THR A 59 -10.14 -9.17 -17.43
C THR A 59 -9.51 -8.17 -16.46
N ARG A 60 -9.57 -6.90 -16.79
CA ARG A 60 -9.06 -5.84 -15.89
C ARG A 60 -9.78 -5.90 -14.54
N ALA A 61 -11.09 -6.11 -14.55
CA ALA A 61 -11.87 -6.19 -13.31
C ALA A 61 -11.48 -7.38 -12.44
N GLU A 62 -11.26 -8.53 -13.06
CA GLU A 62 -10.80 -9.73 -12.33
C GLU A 62 -9.42 -9.53 -11.75
N THR A 63 -8.50 -8.96 -12.52
CA THR A 63 -7.14 -8.70 -12.09
C THR A 63 -7.13 -7.72 -10.91
N ALA A 64 -7.87 -6.62 -11.01
CA ALA A 64 -7.98 -5.64 -9.93
C ALA A 64 -8.50 -6.28 -8.65
N ARG A 65 -9.51 -7.14 -8.76
CA ARG A 65 -10.11 -7.81 -7.61
C ARG A 65 -9.15 -8.78 -6.94
N VAL A 66 -8.43 -9.57 -7.74
CA VAL A 66 -7.44 -10.51 -7.22
C VAL A 66 -6.29 -9.77 -6.53
N ARG A 67 -5.78 -8.72 -7.15
CA ARG A 67 -4.70 -7.90 -6.59
C ARG A 67 -5.11 -7.25 -5.27
N LEU A 68 -6.33 -6.75 -5.19
CA LEU A 68 -6.83 -6.16 -3.95
C LEU A 68 -6.90 -7.20 -2.83
N LYS A 69 -7.38 -8.39 -3.13
CA LYS A 69 -7.44 -9.48 -2.16
C LYS A 69 -6.05 -9.88 -1.65
N GLU A 70 -5.09 -9.99 -2.56
CA GLU A 70 -3.71 -10.29 -2.22
C GLU A 70 -3.11 -9.20 -1.32
N GLN A 71 -3.37 -7.93 -1.63
CA GLN A 71 -2.86 -6.82 -0.84
C GLN A 71 -3.47 -6.78 0.56
N ARG A 72 -4.74 -7.08 0.69
CA ARG A 72 -5.38 -7.18 2.01
C ARG A 72 -4.74 -8.25 2.88
N GLU A 73 -4.44 -9.39 2.30
CA GLU A 73 -3.78 -10.48 3.02
C GLU A 73 -2.35 -10.10 3.40
N SER A 74 -1.63 -9.46 2.50
CA SER A 74 -0.30 -8.94 2.77
C SER A 74 -0.33 -7.95 3.93
N ALA A 75 -1.30 -7.04 3.94
CA ALA A 75 -1.44 -6.06 5.01
C ALA A 75 -1.73 -6.72 6.36
N ARG A 76 -2.56 -7.74 6.36
CA ARG A 76 -2.85 -8.51 7.57
C ARG A 76 -1.61 -9.20 8.11
N LEU A 77 -0.85 -9.85 7.26
CA LEU A 77 0.39 -10.55 7.65
C LEU A 77 1.49 -9.57 8.06
N GLY A 78 1.62 -8.49 7.33
CA GLY A 78 2.65 -7.47 7.57
C GLY A 78 2.32 -6.50 8.70
N GLY A 79 1.08 -6.47 9.16
CA GLY A 79 0.65 -5.58 10.22
C GLY A 79 0.67 -4.10 9.83
N TYR A 80 0.37 -3.80 8.57
CA TYR A 80 0.31 -2.43 8.07
C TYR A 80 -1.09 -2.08 7.56
N GLU A 81 -1.37 -0.79 7.50
CA GLU A 81 -2.58 -0.27 6.86
C GLU A 81 -2.25 0.03 5.40
N PHE A 82 -3.23 -0.13 4.51
CA PHE A 82 -3.03 0.31 3.14
C PHE A 82 -4.24 1.06 2.62
N GLU A 83 -3.99 1.88 1.62
CA GLU A 83 -5.02 2.59 0.89
C GLU A 83 -4.73 2.54 -0.60
N LEU A 84 -5.80 2.45 -1.38
CA LEU A 84 -5.73 2.36 -2.83
C LEU A 84 -6.34 3.60 -3.44
N LEU A 85 -5.56 4.35 -4.22
CA LEU A 85 -6.05 5.53 -4.92
C LEU A 85 -6.89 5.19 -6.14
N ARG A 86 -6.70 4.00 -6.69
CA ARG A 86 -7.43 3.50 -7.85
C ARG A 86 -7.20 4.30 -9.13
N LEU A 87 -6.08 4.94 -9.26
CA LEU A 87 -5.68 5.53 -10.54
C LEU A 87 -5.52 4.41 -11.56
N ARG A 88 -5.85 4.71 -12.79
CA ARG A 88 -5.80 3.70 -13.82
C ARG A 88 -4.37 3.34 -14.18
N ASN A 89 -4.02 2.07 -14.03
CA ASN A 89 -2.70 1.56 -14.36
C ASN A 89 -2.38 1.87 -15.83
N GLY A 90 -1.22 2.47 -16.07
CA GLY A 90 -0.78 2.92 -17.38
C GLY A 90 -1.25 4.32 -17.79
N ARG A 91 -2.06 4.99 -16.95
CA ARG A 91 -2.62 6.31 -17.26
C ARG A 91 -2.34 7.39 -16.23
N VAL A 92 -1.51 7.10 -15.28
CA VAL A 92 -1.22 8.02 -14.17
C VAL A 92 -0.81 9.42 -14.63
N PRO A 93 0.05 9.59 -15.67
CA PRO A 93 0.41 10.94 -16.12
C PRO A 93 -0.76 11.76 -16.66
N ARG A 94 -1.81 11.09 -17.13
CA ARG A 94 -2.99 11.76 -17.70
C ARG A 94 -4.07 12.06 -16.67
N GLU A 95 -4.13 11.26 -15.63
CA GLU A 95 -5.14 11.37 -14.59
C GLU A 95 -4.69 12.22 -13.40
N GLY A 96 -3.47 12.70 -13.45
CA GLY A 96 -2.95 13.64 -12.47
C GLY A 96 -2.57 13.01 -11.14
N CYS A 97 -1.30 12.70 -11.00
CA CYS A 97 -0.73 12.26 -9.73
C CYS A 97 -0.74 13.36 -8.67
N LEU A 98 -1.11 14.57 -9.05
CA LEU A 98 -1.06 15.74 -8.16
C LEU A 98 -2.15 15.73 -7.09
N GLU A 99 -3.18 14.93 -7.27
CA GLU A 99 -4.18 14.70 -6.25
C GLU A 99 -3.77 13.62 -5.26
N LEU A 100 -2.55 13.13 -5.42
CA LEU A 100 -1.90 12.26 -4.47
C LEU A 100 -1.81 12.96 -3.13
N ASP A 101 -2.96 12.97 -2.52
CA ASP A 101 -2.98 12.91 -1.13
C ASP A 101 -2.48 13.96 -0.27
N ARG A 102 -3.24 14.98 -0.26
CA ARG A 102 -3.28 15.89 0.87
C ARG A 102 -3.56 15.17 2.18
N GLU A 103 -4.22 14.02 2.13
CA GLU A 103 -4.58 13.26 3.33
C GLU A 103 -3.42 12.51 3.94
N PHE A 104 -2.41 12.17 3.13
CA PHE A 104 -1.23 11.46 3.61
C PHE A 104 -0.07 12.37 3.99
N LEU A 105 -0.11 13.59 3.56
CA LEU A 105 0.87 14.58 3.94
C LEU A 105 0.43 15.34 5.16
#